data_eb3c03c2cf824bb7ca09aae407a631a6
#
_entry.id   eb3c03c2cf824bb7ca09aae407a631a6
#
_cell.length_a   1.000
_cell.length_b   1.000
_cell.length_c   1.000
_cell.angle_alpha   90.00
_cell.angle_beta   90.00
_cell.angle_gamma   90.00
#
_symmetry.space_group_name_H-M   'P 1'
#
loop_
_entity.id
_entity.type
_entity.pdbx_description
1 polymer ?
#
loop_
_entity_poly.entity_id
_entity_poly.type
_entity_poly.pdbx_seq_one_letter_code
_entity_poly.pdbx_strand_id
1 'polypeptide(L)'
;TVSIEFSGRNSKNASFSGTVSITVSKSSQSISYTVDKNESVTFDDSDFNSYCKDETGSSMDYVKFTLPSSSKGTLYYKYDQSGEKKVISSTSYYRSSSPYLEDVTFVPAKSVTGSVSIDFSGKSTSGKSISGTVVIQYSTIKDASVVSYTTGSSSAAATFLRPVPPAAARLSPVSSSTCPTPAPDASITATPAPPLMAAR
;
A
#
# COMPACT_ATOMS: atom_id res chain seq x y z
N THR A 1 -10.63 -27.85 -3.99
CA THR A 1 -10.15 -28.96 -3.13
C THR A 1 -9.79 -30.12 -4.03
N VAL A 2 -8.60 -30.69 -3.84
CA VAL A 2 -8.14 -31.92 -4.50
C VAL A 2 -8.02 -32.98 -3.41
N SER A 3 -8.60 -34.15 -3.65
CA SER A 3 -8.49 -35.29 -2.75
C SER A 3 -7.62 -36.37 -3.37
N ILE A 4 -6.61 -36.82 -2.62
CA ILE A 4 -5.69 -37.89 -3.03
C ILE A 4 -5.89 -39.06 -2.06
N GLU A 5 -6.35 -40.15 -2.59
CA GLU A 5 -6.47 -41.39 -1.80
C GLU A 5 -5.14 -42.10 -1.77
N PHE A 6 -4.79 -42.65 -0.61
CA PHE A 6 -3.61 -43.49 -0.47
C PHE A 6 -3.94 -44.77 0.31
N SER A 7 -3.22 -45.80 0.01
CA SER A 7 -3.27 -47.07 0.75
C SER A 7 -1.88 -47.66 0.91
N GLY A 8 -1.70 -48.44 1.93
CA GLY A 8 -0.42 -49.07 2.21
C GLY A 8 -0.54 -50.21 3.19
N ARG A 9 0.61 -50.84 3.52
CA ARG A 9 0.71 -51.87 4.56
C ARG A 9 1.83 -51.52 5.52
N ASN A 10 1.62 -51.81 6.79
CA ASN A 10 2.68 -51.67 7.79
C ASN A 10 3.63 -52.86 7.79
N SER A 11 4.67 -52.83 8.61
CA SER A 11 5.65 -53.90 8.76
C SER A 11 5.08 -55.23 9.25
N LYS A 12 3.87 -55.23 9.84
CA LYS A 12 3.12 -56.41 10.28
C LYS A 12 2.08 -56.85 9.23
N ASN A 13 2.19 -56.36 7.99
CA ASN A 13 1.32 -56.68 6.85
C ASN A 13 -0.16 -56.23 7.02
N ALA A 14 -0.48 -55.40 8.02
CA ALA A 14 -1.80 -54.83 8.19
C ALA A 14 -2.00 -53.67 7.20
N SER A 15 -3.12 -53.68 6.46
CA SER A 15 -3.48 -52.65 5.48
C SER A 15 -3.96 -51.38 6.18
N PHE A 16 -3.63 -50.25 5.63
CA PHE A 16 -4.18 -48.93 5.97
C PHE A 16 -4.49 -48.15 4.71
N SER A 17 -5.46 -47.25 4.78
CA SER A 17 -5.81 -46.31 3.70
C SER A 17 -6.25 -45.00 4.32
N GLY A 18 -6.19 -43.95 3.53
CA GLY A 18 -6.62 -42.62 3.95
C GLY A 18 -6.77 -41.70 2.76
N THR A 19 -7.21 -40.50 3.03
CA THR A 19 -7.38 -39.44 2.02
C THR A 19 -6.65 -38.19 2.49
N VAL A 20 -5.82 -37.63 1.63
CA VAL A 20 -5.25 -36.28 1.80
C VAL A 20 -6.12 -35.31 1.05
N SER A 21 -6.72 -34.36 1.74
CA SER A 21 -7.49 -33.29 1.13
C SER A 21 -6.65 -32.00 1.10
N ILE A 22 -6.38 -31.50 -0.10
CA ILE A 22 -5.66 -30.25 -0.30
C ILE A 22 -6.69 -29.20 -0.75
N THR A 23 -6.95 -28.21 0.09
CA THR A 23 -7.78 -27.07 -0.27
C THR A 23 -6.87 -25.88 -0.55
N VAL A 24 -6.81 -25.47 -1.81
CA VAL A 24 -6.19 -24.21 -2.17
C VAL A 24 -7.25 -23.12 -1.98
N SER A 25 -7.08 -22.32 -0.93
CA SER A 25 -7.87 -21.10 -0.73
C SER A 25 -7.14 -19.96 -1.41
N LYS A 26 -7.85 -19.22 -2.28
CA LYS A 26 -7.33 -17.94 -2.77
C LYS A 26 -7.25 -17.01 -1.57
N SER A 27 -6.07 -16.46 -1.30
CA SER A 27 -5.93 -15.37 -0.33
C SER A 27 -6.86 -14.24 -0.76
N SER A 28 -7.68 -13.73 0.14
CA SER A 28 -8.46 -12.54 -0.13
C SER A 28 -7.48 -11.38 -0.28
N GLN A 29 -7.18 -11.03 -1.53
CA GLN A 29 -6.34 -9.91 -1.86
C GLN A 29 -7.09 -8.64 -1.47
N SER A 30 -6.43 -7.70 -0.81
CA SER A 30 -6.97 -6.38 -0.48
C SER A 30 -6.04 -5.31 -1.01
N ILE A 31 -6.60 -4.16 -1.35
CA ILE A 31 -5.84 -2.95 -1.66
C ILE A 31 -5.52 -2.29 -0.33
N SER A 32 -4.25 -1.97 -0.07
CA SER A 32 -3.82 -1.45 1.23
C SER A 32 -3.09 -0.13 1.09
N TYR A 33 -3.48 0.85 1.90
CA TYR A 33 -2.81 2.13 2.06
C TYR A 33 -2.34 2.29 3.50
N THR A 34 -1.16 2.86 3.69
CA THR A 34 -0.63 3.22 5.02
C THR A 34 -0.35 4.71 5.03
N VAL A 35 -0.96 5.43 5.94
CA VAL A 35 -0.90 6.89 6.04
C VAL A 35 -0.79 7.34 7.49
N ASP A 36 -0.42 8.59 7.70
CA ASP A 36 -0.38 9.17 9.02
C ASP A 36 -1.78 9.46 9.56
N LYS A 37 -1.86 9.59 10.88
CA LYS A 37 -3.13 9.88 11.56
C LYS A 37 -3.78 11.16 11.03
N ASN A 38 -5.06 11.07 10.69
CA ASN A 38 -5.90 12.13 10.12
C ASN A 38 -5.57 12.54 8.67
N GLU A 39 -4.66 11.87 8.00
CA GLU A 39 -4.45 12.09 6.57
C GLU A 39 -5.57 11.48 5.74
N SER A 40 -5.94 12.21 4.67
CA SER A 40 -6.85 11.71 3.64
C SER A 40 -6.10 10.83 2.64
N VAL A 41 -6.81 9.89 2.03
CA VAL A 41 -6.26 8.95 1.05
C VAL A 41 -7.01 9.10 -0.26
N THR A 42 -6.32 9.57 -1.29
CA THR A 42 -6.85 9.51 -2.67
C THR A 42 -6.51 8.14 -3.25
N PHE A 43 -7.49 7.50 -3.87
CA PHE A 43 -7.30 6.17 -4.42
C PHE A 43 -6.56 6.24 -5.76
N ASP A 44 -5.63 5.29 -5.95
CA ASP A 44 -4.92 5.12 -7.21
C ASP A 44 -5.67 4.09 -8.08
N ASP A 45 -6.05 4.48 -9.29
CA ASP A 45 -6.74 3.60 -10.24
C ASP A 45 -5.89 2.40 -10.66
N SER A 46 -4.57 2.52 -10.61
CA SER A 46 -3.63 1.45 -10.93
C SER A 46 -3.69 0.29 -9.95
N ASP A 47 -3.94 0.55 -8.65
CA ASP A 47 -4.09 -0.48 -7.62
C ASP A 47 -5.34 -1.33 -7.86
N PHE A 48 -6.47 -0.67 -8.16
CA PHE A 48 -7.72 -1.35 -8.48
C PHE A 48 -7.64 -2.11 -9.81
N ASN A 49 -6.92 -1.55 -10.79
CA ASN A 49 -6.71 -2.21 -12.06
C ASN A 49 -5.83 -3.47 -11.91
N SER A 50 -4.78 -3.41 -11.09
CA SER A 50 -3.93 -4.56 -10.79
C SER A 50 -4.74 -5.64 -10.07
N TYR A 51 -5.51 -5.27 -9.04
CA TYR A 51 -6.44 -6.16 -8.37
C TYR A 51 -7.41 -6.83 -9.36
N CYS A 52 -8.02 -6.05 -10.26
CA CYS A 52 -8.97 -6.57 -11.24
C CYS A 52 -8.32 -7.53 -12.23
N LYS A 53 -7.10 -7.24 -12.67
CA LYS A 53 -6.34 -8.14 -13.56
C LYS A 53 -6.01 -9.46 -12.89
N ASP A 54 -5.60 -9.44 -11.63
CA ASP A 54 -5.28 -10.64 -10.86
C ASP A 54 -6.53 -11.52 -10.64
N GLU A 55 -7.70 -10.88 -10.43
CA GLU A 55 -8.96 -11.58 -10.23
C GLU A 55 -9.58 -12.11 -11.52
N THR A 56 -9.50 -11.37 -12.61
CA THR A 56 -10.30 -11.62 -13.81
C THR A 56 -9.49 -11.88 -15.07
N GLY A 57 -8.20 -11.55 -15.09
CA GLY A 57 -7.34 -11.53 -16.26
C GLY A 57 -7.57 -10.33 -17.18
N SER A 58 -8.38 -9.33 -16.77
CA SER A 58 -8.79 -8.20 -17.61
C SER A 58 -8.70 -6.89 -16.83
N SER A 59 -8.52 -5.77 -17.54
CA SER A 59 -8.48 -4.44 -16.92
C SER A 59 -9.80 -4.08 -16.26
N MET A 60 -9.72 -3.21 -15.25
CA MET A 60 -10.89 -2.65 -14.59
C MET A 60 -11.66 -1.71 -15.54
N ASP A 61 -12.98 -1.81 -15.53
CA ASP A 61 -13.90 -0.87 -16.16
C ASP A 61 -14.35 0.16 -15.11
N TYR A 62 -15.05 -0.30 -14.06
CA TYR A 62 -15.48 0.56 -12.97
C TYR A 62 -15.54 -0.16 -11.63
N VAL A 63 -15.60 0.65 -10.56
CA VAL A 63 -15.92 0.20 -9.19
C VAL A 63 -17.01 1.07 -8.56
N LYS A 64 -17.68 0.49 -7.56
CA LYS A 64 -18.62 1.14 -6.65
C LYS A 64 -18.22 0.83 -5.24
N PHE A 65 -18.41 1.75 -4.31
CA PHE A 65 -18.04 1.59 -2.91
C PHE A 65 -19.24 1.36 -2.02
N THR A 66 -19.07 0.46 -1.06
CA THR A 66 -19.93 0.42 0.13
C THR A 66 -19.44 1.50 1.08
N LEU A 67 -20.32 2.44 1.43
CA LEU A 67 -19.90 3.59 2.23
C LEU A 67 -19.54 3.16 3.65
N PRO A 68 -18.38 3.60 4.18
CA PRO A 68 -18.04 3.37 5.58
C PRO A 68 -19.00 4.14 6.50
N SER A 69 -19.10 3.71 7.77
CA SER A 69 -19.84 4.49 8.75
C SER A 69 -19.21 5.88 8.93
N SER A 70 -20.03 6.90 9.19
CA SER A 70 -19.55 8.28 9.39
C SER A 70 -18.56 8.43 10.55
N SER A 71 -18.61 7.53 11.52
CA SER A 71 -17.64 7.47 12.62
C SER A 71 -16.23 7.04 12.17
N LYS A 72 -16.12 6.41 11.00
CA LYS A 72 -14.83 6.01 10.40
C LYS A 72 -14.31 7.06 9.43
N GLY A 73 -15.17 7.75 8.71
CA GLY A 73 -14.83 8.75 7.73
C GLY A 73 -15.85 8.85 6.60
N THR A 74 -15.49 9.60 5.57
CA THR A 74 -16.36 9.85 4.42
C THR A 74 -15.55 9.77 3.13
N LEU A 75 -16.14 9.19 2.09
CA LEU A 75 -15.62 9.22 0.74
C LEU A 75 -16.13 10.46 0.01
N TYR A 76 -15.22 11.16 -0.64
CA TYR A 76 -15.50 12.32 -1.48
C TYR A 76 -15.02 12.09 -2.91
N TYR A 77 -15.73 12.64 -3.86
CA TYR A 77 -15.29 12.82 -5.24
C TYR A 77 -14.81 14.24 -5.40
N LYS A 78 -13.61 14.45 -5.96
CA LYS A 78 -12.94 15.75 -6.11
C LYS A 78 -12.80 16.50 -4.76
N TYR A 79 -12.29 15.80 -3.75
CA TYR A 79 -12.07 16.39 -2.43
C TYR A 79 -11.16 17.61 -2.50
N ASP A 80 -11.56 18.69 -1.81
CA ASP A 80 -10.87 19.98 -1.79
C ASP A 80 -10.67 20.62 -3.18
N GLN A 81 -11.55 20.29 -4.13
CA GLN A 81 -11.53 20.80 -5.49
C GLN A 81 -12.90 21.36 -5.90
N SER A 82 -12.91 22.13 -6.99
CA SER A 82 -14.16 22.57 -7.62
C SER A 82 -14.99 21.34 -8.04
N GLY A 83 -16.23 21.31 -7.58
CA GLY A 83 -17.14 20.18 -7.86
C GLY A 83 -17.07 19.04 -6.83
N GLU A 84 -16.50 19.29 -5.65
CA GLU A 84 -16.51 18.34 -4.54
C GLU A 84 -17.93 17.87 -4.21
N LYS A 85 -18.10 16.56 -4.03
CA LYS A 85 -19.32 15.96 -3.56
C LYS A 85 -19.04 14.64 -2.82
N LYS A 86 -19.93 14.31 -1.87
CA LYS A 86 -19.85 13.00 -1.22
C LYS A 86 -20.13 11.88 -2.22
N VAL A 87 -19.34 10.81 -2.12
CA VAL A 87 -19.60 9.57 -2.86
C VAL A 87 -20.93 8.97 -2.41
N ILE A 88 -21.70 8.43 -3.36
CA ILE A 88 -22.90 7.64 -3.10
C ILE A 88 -22.68 6.21 -3.60
N SER A 89 -23.24 5.24 -2.91
CA SER A 89 -23.01 3.80 -3.17
C SER A 89 -23.48 3.33 -4.56
N SER A 90 -24.42 4.05 -5.18
CA SER A 90 -24.93 3.74 -6.52
C SER A 90 -24.03 4.22 -7.66
N THR A 91 -23.09 5.14 -7.41
CA THR A 91 -22.23 5.73 -8.43
C THR A 91 -21.11 4.78 -8.81
N SER A 92 -20.93 4.59 -10.11
CA SER A 92 -19.75 3.90 -10.68
C SER A 92 -18.63 4.89 -10.92
N TYR A 93 -17.42 4.54 -10.50
CA TYR A 93 -16.19 5.30 -10.73
C TYR A 93 -15.31 4.51 -11.69
N TYR A 94 -14.94 5.15 -12.79
CA TYR A 94 -14.29 4.52 -13.92
C TYR A 94 -12.78 4.81 -13.92
N ARG A 95 -12.06 3.93 -14.59
CA ARG A 95 -10.64 4.15 -14.86
C ARG A 95 -10.41 5.14 -16.01
N SER A 96 -11.21 5.07 -17.07
CA SER A 96 -10.95 5.75 -18.35
C SER A 96 -11.99 6.82 -18.71
N SER A 97 -12.98 7.05 -17.86
CA SER A 97 -14.04 8.03 -18.11
C SER A 97 -14.56 8.65 -16.81
N SER A 98 -15.17 9.83 -16.91
CA SER A 98 -15.79 10.49 -15.74
C SER A 98 -17.06 9.77 -15.31
N PRO A 99 -17.31 9.64 -13.98
CA PRO A 99 -16.45 10.11 -12.88
C PRO A 99 -15.23 9.20 -12.68
N TYR A 100 -14.04 9.79 -12.62
CA TYR A 100 -12.79 9.04 -12.48
C TYR A 100 -12.60 8.49 -11.07
N LEU A 101 -12.03 7.29 -10.98
CA LEU A 101 -11.70 6.67 -9.69
C LEU A 101 -10.58 7.43 -8.96
N GLU A 102 -9.60 7.94 -9.68
CA GLU A 102 -8.48 8.72 -9.15
C GLU A 102 -8.90 10.04 -8.47
N ASP A 103 -10.13 10.50 -8.71
CA ASP A 103 -10.73 11.65 -8.03
C ASP A 103 -11.43 11.27 -6.70
N VAL A 104 -11.44 9.98 -6.32
CA VAL A 104 -12.08 9.52 -5.08
C VAL A 104 -11.10 9.54 -3.93
N THR A 105 -11.45 10.28 -2.88
CA THR A 105 -10.64 10.45 -1.67
C THR A 105 -11.43 10.02 -0.43
N PHE A 106 -10.80 9.20 0.42
CA PHE A 106 -11.29 8.93 1.76
C PHE A 106 -10.75 9.94 2.75
N VAL A 107 -11.63 10.58 3.49
CA VAL A 107 -11.31 11.53 4.57
C VAL A 107 -11.69 10.89 5.89
N PRO A 108 -10.72 10.61 6.79
CA PRO A 108 -11.00 9.96 8.06
C PRO A 108 -11.76 10.89 9.02
N ALA A 109 -12.54 10.30 9.92
CA ALA A 109 -13.05 11.04 11.07
C ALA A 109 -11.91 11.35 12.04
N LYS A 110 -11.97 12.48 12.75
CA LYS A 110 -10.89 12.98 13.65
C LYS A 110 -10.44 11.99 14.72
N SER A 111 -11.27 11.03 15.10
CA SER A 111 -11.00 10.05 16.17
C SER A 111 -10.53 8.69 15.65
N VAL A 112 -10.36 8.51 14.35
CA VAL A 112 -10.00 7.21 13.78
C VAL A 112 -8.57 6.84 14.13
N THR A 113 -8.41 5.62 14.63
CA THR A 113 -7.14 4.97 14.91
C THR A 113 -7.18 3.53 14.39
N GLY A 114 -6.02 2.94 14.15
CA GLY A 114 -5.89 1.58 13.63
C GLY A 114 -6.21 1.51 12.14
N SER A 115 -7.18 0.69 11.74
CA SER A 115 -7.51 0.50 10.32
C SER A 115 -8.98 0.79 10.02
N VAL A 116 -9.22 1.21 8.77
CA VAL A 116 -10.55 1.34 8.17
C VAL A 116 -10.62 0.44 6.95
N SER A 117 -11.69 -0.35 6.87
CA SER A 117 -11.98 -1.20 5.72
C SER A 117 -13.15 -0.63 4.94
N ILE A 118 -13.02 -0.57 3.62
CA ILE A 118 -14.03 -0.06 2.68
C ILE A 118 -14.21 -1.11 1.59
N ASP A 119 -15.38 -1.72 1.54
CA ASP A 119 -15.68 -2.70 0.53
C ASP A 119 -16.00 -2.04 -0.80
N PHE A 120 -15.61 -2.68 -1.88
CA PHE A 120 -15.95 -2.27 -3.23
C PHE A 120 -16.43 -3.45 -4.07
N SER A 121 -17.20 -3.13 -5.10
CA SER A 121 -17.60 -4.06 -6.15
C SER A 121 -17.51 -3.37 -7.50
N GLY A 122 -17.37 -4.14 -8.57
CA GLY A 122 -17.21 -3.54 -9.90
C GLY A 122 -17.23 -4.56 -11.01
N LYS A 123 -16.77 -4.12 -12.18
CA LYS A 123 -16.61 -4.97 -13.36
C LYS A 123 -15.30 -4.71 -14.06
N SER A 124 -14.79 -5.77 -14.69
CA SER A 124 -13.72 -5.67 -15.66
C SER A 124 -14.25 -5.29 -17.04
N THR A 125 -13.36 -4.86 -17.92
CA THR A 125 -13.67 -4.58 -19.35
C THR A 125 -14.20 -5.79 -20.10
N SER A 126 -13.96 -7.02 -19.62
CA SER A 126 -14.57 -8.25 -20.15
C SER A 126 -15.94 -8.58 -19.52
N GLY A 127 -16.50 -7.69 -18.70
CA GLY A 127 -17.81 -7.86 -18.05
C GLY A 127 -17.82 -8.75 -16.82
N LYS A 128 -16.68 -9.31 -16.39
CA LYS A 128 -16.59 -10.13 -15.18
C LYS A 128 -16.73 -9.24 -13.93
N SER A 129 -17.49 -9.74 -12.95
CA SER A 129 -17.64 -9.05 -11.66
C SER A 129 -16.41 -9.20 -10.79
N ILE A 130 -16.07 -8.14 -10.07
CA ILE A 130 -15.05 -8.12 -9.03
C ILE A 130 -15.66 -7.61 -7.71
N SER A 131 -15.10 -8.04 -6.60
CA SER A 131 -15.38 -7.49 -5.27
C SER A 131 -14.13 -7.61 -4.42
N GLY A 132 -13.91 -6.66 -3.55
CA GLY A 132 -12.74 -6.61 -2.69
C GLY A 132 -12.88 -5.58 -1.59
N THR A 133 -11.81 -5.38 -0.85
CA THR A 133 -11.77 -4.45 0.28
C THR A 133 -10.52 -3.57 0.16
N VAL A 134 -10.70 -2.28 0.34
CA VAL A 134 -9.61 -1.32 0.58
C VAL A 134 -9.39 -1.24 2.08
N VAL A 135 -8.16 -1.47 2.52
CA VAL A 135 -7.75 -1.36 3.92
C VAL A 135 -6.84 -0.16 4.06
N ILE A 136 -7.23 0.82 4.87
CA ILE A 136 -6.44 2.00 5.17
C ILE A 136 -5.94 1.87 6.61
N GLN A 137 -4.62 1.81 6.78
CA GLN A 137 -3.96 1.72 8.08
C GLN A 137 -3.41 3.08 8.47
N TYR A 138 -3.82 3.56 9.66
CA TYR A 138 -3.32 4.80 10.23
C TYR A 138 -2.14 4.51 11.14
N SER A 139 -0.97 5.06 10.80
CA SER A 139 0.20 4.99 11.66
C SER A 139 -0.06 5.74 12.96
N THR A 140 0.22 5.08 14.08
CA THR A 140 0.17 5.71 15.41
C THR A 140 1.51 6.33 15.79
N ILE A 141 2.53 6.10 15.00
CA ILE A 141 3.91 6.52 15.28
C ILE A 141 4.21 7.77 14.44
N LYS A 142 4.04 8.94 15.04
CA LYS A 142 4.74 10.14 14.58
C LYS A 142 6.24 9.89 14.83
N ASP A 143 7.06 9.96 13.79
CA ASP A 143 8.53 9.90 13.88
C ASP A 143 9.17 8.51 14.06
N ALA A 144 8.68 7.47 13.42
CA ALA A 144 9.48 6.28 13.22
C ALA A 144 10.31 6.42 11.94
N SER A 145 11.59 6.77 12.05
CA SER A 145 12.54 6.67 10.96
C SER A 145 12.73 5.19 10.61
N VAL A 146 12.13 4.73 9.54
CA VAL A 146 12.36 3.38 9.04
C VAL A 146 13.65 3.35 8.26
N VAL A 147 14.66 2.66 8.77
CA VAL A 147 15.90 2.39 8.05
C VAL A 147 15.78 1.01 7.43
N SER A 148 15.58 0.94 6.12
CA SER A 148 15.55 -0.31 5.37
C SER A 148 16.94 -0.65 4.88
N TYR A 149 17.44 -1.83 5.25
CA TYR A 149 18.67 -2.39 4.71
C TYR A 149 18.30 -3.51 3.74
N THR A 150 18.71 -3.36 2.49
CA THR A 150 18.63 -4.44 1.51
C THR A 150 19.99 -5.13 1.48
N THR A 151 20.11 -6.31 2.04
CA THR A 151 21.26 -7.18 1.84
C THR A 151 21.00 -8.02 0.59
N GLY A 152 21.93 -7.97 -0.37
CA GLY A 152 21.76 -8.65 -1.65
C GLY A 152 21.45 -10.14 -1.51
N SER A 153 20.53 -10.59 -2.30
CA SER A 153 20.03 -11.94 -2.60
C SER A 153 19.27 -12.76 -1.56
N SER A 154 18.88 -12.22 -0.42
CA SER A 154 17.74 -12.76 0.33
C SER A 154 17.15 -11.66 1.19
N SER A 155 15.94 -11.22 0.88
CA SER A 155 15.26 -10.10 1.53
C SER A 155 14.84 -10.49 2.93
N ALA A 156 15.63 -10.13 3.93
CA ALA A 156 15.21 -10.03 5.31
C ALA A 156 15.14 -8.54 5.66
N ALA A 157 13.96 -7.96 5.69
CA ALA A 157 13.76 -6.61 6.20
C ALA A 157 13.86 -6.67 7.73
N ALA A 158 14.96 -6.16 8.28
CA ALA A 158 15.07 -5.95 9.71
C ALA A 158 14.61 -4.52 10.03
N THR A 159 13.43 -4.38 10.63
CA THR A 159 12.92 -3.11 11.14
C THR A 159 13.49 -2.87 12.53
N PHE A 160 14.40 -1.93 12.66
CA PHE A 160 14.90 -1.49 13.96
C PHE A 160 14.06 -0.31 14.46
N LEU A 161 13.17 -0.58 15.40
CA LEU A 161 12.51 0.46 16.20
C LEU A 161 13.52 0.93 17.25
N ARG A 162 14.05 2.13 17.09
CA ARG A 162 14.85 2.77 18.12
C ARG A 162 13.90 3.51 19.06
N PRO A 163 13.78 3.13 20.35
CA PRO A 163 12.99 3.92 21.28
C PRO A 163 13.68 5.27 21.51
N VAL A 164 12.93 6.35 21.34
CA VAL A 164 13.36 7.70 21.74
C VAL A 164 13.39 7.73 23.25
N PRO A 165 14.54 8.02 23.90
CA PRO A 165 14.58 8.18 25.35
C PRO A 165 13.81 9.44 25.75
N PRO A 166 13.09 9.43 26.89
CA PRO A 166 12.41 10.62 27.38
C PRO A 166 13.45 11.71 27.70
N ALA A 167 13.13 12.93 27.26
CA ALA A 167 13.95 14.11 27.52
C ALA A 167 13.99 14.41 29.04
N ALA A 168 15.01 13.94 29.72
CA ALA A 168 15.56 14.52 30.97
C ALA A 168 16.72 13.66 31.48
N ALA A 169 17.94 13.94 31.06
CA ALA A 169 19.15 13.81 31.89
C ALA A 169 20.23 14.67 31.24
N ARG A 170 20.39 15.88 31.80
CA ARG A 170 21.60 16.67 31.61
C ARG A 170 22.77 15.87 32.15
N LEU A 171 23.71 15.51 31.33
CA LEU A 171 25.08 15.18 31.75
C LEU A 171 26.05 16.05 30.97
N SER A 172 26.96 16.62 31.78
CA SER A 172 27.98 17.61 31.47
C SER A 172 28.95 17.22 30.36
N PRO A 173 29.67 18.19 29.75
CA PRO A 173 30.51 17.94 28.58
C PRO A 173 31.81 17.25 29.01
N VAL A 174 32.15 16.17 28.35
CA VAL A 174 33.49 15.60 28.33
C VAL A 174 34.21 16.11 27.08
N SER A 175 35.40 16.67 27.39
CA SER A 175 36.34 17.34 26.51
C SER A 175 36.72 16.60 25.22
N SER A 176 36.80 17.40 24.19
CA SER A 176 37.69 17.38 23.01
C SER A 176 38.58 16.15 22.77
N SER A 177 38.33 15.49 21.64
CA SER A 177 39.40 14.91 20.85
C SER A 177 39.28 15.42 19.40
N THR A 178 40.36 16.05 18.97
CA THR A 178 40.60 16.66 17.66
C THR A 178 40.38 15.70 16.54
N CYS A 179 39.50 16.04 15.58
CA CYS A 179 39.40 15.42 14.29
C CYS A 179 40.47 16.08 13.34
N PRO A 180 41.28 15.34 12.62
CA PRO A 180 42.20 15.93 11.67
C PRO A 180 41.46 16.46 10.43
N THR A 181 41.80 17.67 10.03
CA THR A 181 41.38 18.40 8.83
C THR A 181 41.80 17.64 7.57
N PRO A 182 40.91 17.40 6.61
CA PRO A 182 41.34 17.03 5.26
C PRO A 182 41.81 18.26 4.49
N ALA A 183 42.91 18.08 3.77
CA ALA A 183 43.56 19.08 2.92
C ALA A 183 42.67 19.51 1.74
N PRO A 184 42.82 20.74 1.24
CA PRO A 184 42.16 21.23 0.06
C PRO A 184 42.92 20.80 -1.19
N ASP A 185 42.34 20.05 -2.09
CA ASP A 185 42.77 20.06 -3.49
C ASP A 185 41.70 19.54 -4.45
N ALA A 186 41.64 20.24 -5.54
CA ALA A 186 41.11 19.94 -6.87
C ALA A 186 40.00 20.87 -7.35
N SER A 187 40.45 21.94 -7.98
CA SER A 187 39.71 22.80 -8.89
C SER A 187 39.07 21.99 -10.01
N ILE A 188 37.77 22.00 -10.12
CA ILE A 188 37.05 21.55 -11.31
C ILE A 188 36.71 22.78 -12.13
N THR A 189 37.43 22.98 -13.21
CA THR A 189 37.15 23.97 -14.26
C THR A 189 35.86 23.58 -15.00
N ALA A 190 34.81 24.41 -14.89
CA ALA A 190 33.61 24.28 -15.68
C ALA A 190 33.88 24.79 -17.12
N THR A 191 33.67 23.94 -18.09
CA THR A 191 33.69 24.28 -19.52
C THR A 191 32.32 24.89 -19.88
N PRO A 192 32.26 26.05 -20.55
CA PRO A 192 31.00 26.66 -20.96
C PRO A 192 30.39 25.93 -22.17
N ALA A 193 29.07 25.77 -22.15
CA ALA A 193 28.29 25.20 -23.23
C ALA A 193 28.24 26.16 -24.46
N PRO A 194 28.16 25.65 -25.69
CA PRO A 194 28.06 26.46 -26.90
C PRO A 194 26.64 27.01 -27.10
N PRO A 195 26.48 28.15 -27.82
CA PRO A 195 25.20 28.80 -28.03
C PRO A 195 24.31 28.07 -29.02
N LEU A 196 23.01 28.01 -28.69
CA LEU A 196 21.95 27.50 -29.58
C LEU A 196 21.81 28.40 -30.79
N MET A 197 22.04 27.85 -31.98
CA MET A 197 21.69 28.50 -33.23
C MET A 197 20.18 28.45 -33.47
N ALA A 198 19.59 29.62 -33.71
CA ALA A 198 18.22 29.77 -34.22
C ALA A 198 18.18 29.29 -35.68
N ALA A 199 17.25 28.39 -35.98
CA ALA A 199 16.87 28.06 -37.34
C ALA A 199 15.59 28.79 -37.72
N ARG A 200 15.62 29.37 -38.89
CA ARG A 200 14.52 30.09 -39.56
C ARG A 200 13.34 29.18 -39.88
#